data_e6c99182acdeb6b6b5b10d1a2f5319c2
#
_entry.id   e6c99182acdeb6b6b5b10d1a2f5319c2
#
_cell.length_a   1.000
_cell.length_b   1.000
_cell.length_c   1.000
_cell.angle_alpha   90.00
_cell.angle_beta   90.00
_cell.angle_gamma   90.00
#
_symmetry.space_group_name_H-M   'P 1'
#
loop_
_entity.id
_entity.type
_entity.pdbx_description
1 polymer ?
#
loop_
_entity_poly.entity_id
_entity_poly.type
_entity_poly.pdbx_seq_one_letter_code
_entity_poly.pdbx_strand_id
1 'polypeptide(L)'
;MKCLCCGKPITNSATNVEKEWCWHKKCVKRFFQTDELPILDITKEQLEILATETVNEGLTVPGVQKKLSLHLSTDLNARLTIVDYPTGYILKPQTEEFDNMPEFEDLAMRLAEIMGIRMVPHALIKMNDEYAYITKRIDREISEKETKLY
;
A
#
# COMPACT_ATOMS: atom_id res chain seq x y z
N MET A 1 -17.57 8.15 7.44
CA MET A 1 -16.26 7.48 7.19
C MET A 1 -16.31 6.79 5.85
N LYS A 2 -15.23 6.83 5.04
CA LYS A 2 -15.14 6.17 3.73
C LYS A 2 -14.11 5.04 3.78
N CYS A 3 -14.34 3.99 2.99
CA CYS A 3 -13.39 2.89 2.84
C CYS A 3 -12.14 3.35 2.07
N LEU A 4 -10.97 3.14 2.64
CA LEU A 4 -9.68 3.54 2.08
C LEU A 4 -9.33 2.81 0.76
N CYS A 5 -9.98 1.66 0.50
CA CYS A 5 -9.80 0.93 -0.75
C CYS A 5 -10.76 1.38 -1.85
N CYS A 6 -12.06 1.35 -1.62
CA CYS A 6 -13.05 1.59 -2.67
C CYS A 6 -13.72 2.97 -2.64
N GLY A 7 -13.40 3.82 -1.65
CA GLY A 7 -13.98 5.15 -1.50
C GLY A 7 -15.46 5.20 -1.08
N LYS A 8 -16.14 4.07 -1.02
CA LYS A 8 -17.57 4.00 -0.65
C LYS A 8 -17.76 4.18 0.85
N PRO A 9 -18.92 4.71 1.29
CA PRO A 9 -19.20 4.87 2.71
C PRO A 9 -19.13 3.55 3.50
N ILE A 10 -18.54 3.61 4.69
CA ILE A 10 -18.66 2.58 5.71
C ILE A 10 -19.86 2.98 6.57
N THR A 11 -20.94 2.22 6.44
CA THR A 11 -22.25 2.53 7.06
C THR A 11 -22.25 2.21 8.56
N ASN A 12 -23.29 2.66 9.26
CA ASN A 12 -23.45 2.35 10.68
C ASN A 12 -23.64 0.85 10.95
N SER A 13 -24.14 0.10 9.95
CA SER A 13 -24.31 -1.35 10.00
C SER A 13 -23.00 -2.14 9.78
N ALA A 14 -21.89 -1.47 9.42
CA ALA A 14 -20.60 -2.12 9.28
C ALA A 14 -20.09 -2.63 10.65
N THR A 15 -19.29 -3.68 10.63
CA THR A 15 -18.69 -4.25 11.84
C THR A 15 -17.70 -3.26 12.48
N ASN A 16 -17.44 -3.42 13.78
CA ASN A 16 -16.45 -2.57 14.49
C ASN A 16 -15.07 -2.69 13.85
N VAL A 17 -14.70 -3.87 13.39
CA VAL A 17 -13.43 -4.15 12.70
C VAL A 17 -13.32 -3.36 11.40
N GLU A 18 -14.37 -3.31 10.57
CA GLU A 18 -14.36 -2.49 9.35
C GLU A 18 -14.23 -1.00 9.63
N LYS A 19 -14.83 -0.52 10.73
CA LYS A 19 -14.71 0.88 11.17
C LYS A 19 -13.30 1.19 11.66
N GLU A 20 -12.69 0.28 12.42
CA GLU A 20 -11.31 0.40 12.91
C GLU A 20 -10.29 0.43 11.75
N TRP A 21 -10.41 -0.51 10.83
CA TRP A 21 -9.54 -0.60 9.66
C TRP A 21 -9.78 0.55 8.65
N CYS A 22 -10.96 1.15 8.66
CA CYS A 22 -11.45 2.00 7.57
C CYS A 22 -11.47 1.27 6.22
N TRP A 23 -11.72 -0.04 6.24
CA TRP A 23 -11.82 -0.91 5.08
C TRP A 23 -13.03 -1.84 5.20
N HIS A 24 -13.74 -2.08 4.09
CA HIS A 24 -14.71 -3.17 4.05
C HIS A 24 -13.99 -4.52 4.02
N LYS A 25 -14.49 -5.53 4.72
CA LYS A 25 -13.96 -6.92 4.67
C LYS A 25 -13.82 -7.44 3.24
N LYS A 26 -14.82 -7.19 2.39
CA LYS A 26 -14.78 -7.57 0.97
C LYS A 26 -13.63 -6.88 0.21
N CYS A 27 -13.26 -5.67 0.59
CA CYS A 27 -12.13 -4.97 -0.02
C CYS A 27 -10.80 -5.57 0.42
N VAL A 28 -10.67 -5.92 1.70
CA VAL A 28 -9.51 -6.65 2.23
C VAL A 28 -9.33 -7.97 1.48
N LYS A 29 -10.39 -8.78 1.40
CA LYS A 29 -10.37 -10.07 0.70
C LYS A 29 -9.99 -9.93 -0.77
N ARG A 30 -10.53 -8.93 -1.47
CA ARG A 30 -10.22 -8.69 -2.88
C ARG A 30 -8.79 -8.20 -3.10
N PHE A 31 -8.30 -7.31 -2.23
CA PHE A 31 -7.00 -6.66 -2.40
C PHE A 31 -5.85 -7.55 -1.94
N PHE A 32 -5.95 -8.11 -0.72
CA PHE A 32 -4.89 -8.89 -0.08
C PHE A 32 -5.09 -10.40 -0.17
N GLN A 33 -6.31 -10.86 -0.49
CA GLN A 33 -6.71 -12.28 -0.46
C GLN A 33 -6.68 -12.88 0.96
N THR A 34 -6.78 -12.04 1.98
CA THR A 34 -6.83 -12.39 3.41
C THR A 34 -8.20 -12.05 3.99
N ASP A 35 -8.55 -12.64 5.13
CA ASP A 35 -9.80 -12.34 5.83
C ASP A 35 -9.68 -11.15 6.78
N GLU A 36 -8.44 -10.80 7.17
CA GLU A 36 -8.10 -9.66 8.00
C GLU A 36 -7.17 -8.71 7.27
N LEU A 37 -7.26 -7.41 7.61
CA LEU A 37 -6.34 -6.41 7.08
C LEU A 37 -4.93 -6.73 7.55
N PRO A 38 -3.95 -6.90 6.63
CA PRO A 38 -2.59 -7.20 7.05
C PRO A 38 -1.99 -6.11 7.94
N ILE A 39 -1.28 -6.53 8.96
CA ILE A 39 -0.52 -5.63 9.83
C ILE A 39 0.66 -5.07 9.02
N LEU A 40 0.78 -3.75 8.99
CA LEU A 40 1.92 -3.08 8.39
C LEU A 40 3.06 -3.04 9.43
N ASP A 41 3.99 -3.99 9.31
CA ASP A 41 5.11 -4.18 10.23
C ASP A 41 6.34 -3.38 9.75
N ILE A 42 6.23 -2.06 9.87
CA ILE A 42 7.25 -1.10 9.44
C ILE A 42 7.48 -0.09 10.56
N THR A 43 8.70 0.00 11.06
CA THR A 43 9.07 0.98 12.08
C THR A 43 9.53 2.30 11.44
N LYS A 44 9.50 3.39 12.23
CA LYS A 44 10.03 4.70 11.77
C LYS A 44 11.53 4.60 11.45
N GLU A 45 12.27 3.88 12.28
CA GLU A 45 13.71 3.65 12.10
C GLU A 45 14.01 2.93 10.78
N GLN A 46 13.20 1.93 10.42
CA GLN A 46 13.35 1.26 9.12
C GLN A 46 13.09 2.20 7.94
N LEU A 47 12.12 3.11 8.06
CA LEU A 47 11.87 4.13 7.05
C LEU A 47 13.02 5.12 6.91
N GLU A 48 13.65 5.51 8.02
CA GLU A 48 14.79 6.43 8.05
C GLU A 48 16.05 5.79 7.45
N ILE A 49 16.35 4.53 7.80
CA ILE A 49 17.48 3.78 7.25
C ILE A 49 17.35 3.67 5.73
N LEU A 50 16.18 3.25 5.24
CA LEU A 50 15.92 3.14 3.80
C LEU A 50 15.99 4.50 3.09
N ALA A 51 15.61 5.58 3.78
CA ALA A 51 15.78 6.94 3.26
C ALA A 51 17.25 7.29 3.05
N THR A 52 18.10 6.91 3.99
CA THR A 52 19.54 7.21 3.97
C THR A 52 20.27 6.34 2.95
N GLU A 53 19.94 5.07 2.84
CA GLU A 53 20.52 4.15 1.86
C GLU A 53 20.22 4.57 0.42
N THR A 54 18.98 4.97 0.15
CA THR A 54 18.57 5.43 -1.18
C THR A 54 19.30 6.71 -1.62
N VAL A 55 19.65 7.59 -0.69
CA VAL A 55 20.45 8.79 -0.96
C VAL A 55 21.91 8.42 -1.27
N ASN A 56 22.48 7.46 -0.53
CA ASN A 56 23.90 7.06 -0.68
C ASN A 56 24.17 6.29 -1.97
N GLU A 57 23.20 5.58 -2.52
CA GLU A 57 23.34 4.83 -3.78
C GLU A 57 23.17 5.68 -5.04
N GLY A 58 22.93 6.99 -4.90
CA GLY A 58 22.72 7.90 -6.04
C GLY A 58 21.48 7.57 -6.90
N LEU A 59 20.61 6.74 -6.39
CA LEU A 59 19.40 6.27 -7.07
C LEU A 59 18.20 7.22 -6.92
N THR A 60 18.34 8.29 -6.14
CA THR A 60 17.31 9.31 -5.98
C THR A 60 17.48 10.40 -7.02
N VAL A 61 16.55 10.45 -7.95
CA VAL A 61 16.24 11.69 -8.63
C VAL A 61 15.60 12.61 -7.57
N PRO A 62 16.11 13.84 -7.32
CA PRO A 62 15.51 14.77 -6.38
C PRO A 62 14.01 14.93 -6.66
N GLY A 63 13.19 14.85 -5.63
CA GLY A 63 11.73 14.94 -5.75
C GLY A 63 11.01 13.62 -6.02
N VAL A 64 11.68 12.47 -6.03
CA VAL A 64 11.02 11.16 -6.19
C VAL A 64 10.56 10.65 -4.83
N GLN A 65 9.25 10.40 -4.71
CA GLN A 65 8.65 9.79 -3.53
C GLN A 65 9.25 8.41 -3.24
N LYS A 66 9.55 8.14 -1.97
CA LYS A 66 10.04 6.83 -1.51
C LYS A 66 9.07 5.72 -1.91
N LYS A 67 9.63 4.61 -2.38
CA LYS A 67 8.88 3.41 -2.75
C LYS A 67 9.44 2.22 -2.00
N LEU A 68 8.59 1.50 -1.32
CA LEU A 68 8.97 0.32 -0.54
C LEU A 68 8.33 -0.91 -1.17
N SER A 69 9.11 -1.95 -1.42
CA SER A 69 8.59 -3.27 -1.79
C SER A 69 8.13 -4.00 -0.54
N LEU A 70 6.89 -4.51 -0.57
CA LEU A 70 6.31 -5.24 0.56
C LEU A 70 5.96 -6.66 0.17
N HIS A 71 6.34 -7.60 1.02
CA HIS A 71 5.92 -9.01 0.98
C HIS A 71 4.76 -9.24 1.95
N LEU A 72 3.72 -9.94 1.48
CA LEU A 72 2.61 -10.39 2.32
C LEU A 72 2.89 -11.80 2.82
N SER A 73 3.12 -11.95 4.12
CA SER A 73 3.18 -13.24 4.82
C SER A 73 1.82 -13.55 5.46
N THR A 74 1.40 -14.81 5.41
CA THR A 74 0.11 -15.29 5.95
C THR A 74 0.26 -16.44 6.94
N ASP A 75 1.49 -16.77 7.37
CA ASP A 75 1.78 -18.00 8.15
C ASP A 75 1.08 -18.06 9.51
N LEU A 76 1.06 -16.95 10.26
CA LEU A 76 0.39 -16.85 11.56
C LEU A 76 -0.71 -15.78 11.55
N ASN A 77 -0.33 -14.55 11.17
CA ASN A 77 -1.21 -13.41 10.93
C ASN A 77 -0.77 -12.75 9.64
N ALA A 78 -1.71 -12.19 8.88
CA ALA A 78 -1.38 -11.46 7.68
C ALA A 78 -0.52 -10.23 8.00
N ARG A 79 0.71 -10.18 7.45
CA ARG A 79 1.68 -9.09 7.67
C ARG A 79 2.30 -8.64 6.37
N LEU A 80 2.48 -7.33 6.26
CA LEU A 80 3.27 -6.70 5.20
C LEU A 80 4.61 -6.29 5.76
N THR A 81 5.69 -6.89 5.24
CA THR A 81 7.06 -6.63 5.64
C THR A 81 7.85 -6.04 4.48
N ILE A 82 8.78 -5.13 4.79
CA ILE A 82 9.69 -4.56 3.79
C ILE A 82 10.67 -5.64 3.32
N VAL A 83 10.91 -5.65 2.01
CA VAL A 83 11.89 -6.52 1.36
C VAL A 83 12.66 -5.71 0.31
N ASP A 84 13.91 -6.11 0.06
CA ASP A 84 14.83 -5.49 -0.89
C ASP A 84 14.65 -5.98 -2.34
N TYR A 85 13.78 -6.97 -2.54
CA TYR A 85 13.46 -7.51 -3.85
C TYR A 85 12.04 -7.14 -4.29
N PRO A 86 11.80 -7.04 -5.61
CA PRO A 86 10.47 -6.73 -6.13
C PRO A 86 9.47 -7.87 -5.84
N THR A 87 8.41 -7.55 -5.10
CA THR A 87 7.37 -8.50 -4.71
C THR A 87 5.97 -7.86 -4.74
N GLY A 88 4.97 -8.56 -4.25
CA GLY A 88 3.54 -8.37 -4.36
C GLY A 88 2.98 -6.95 -4.25
N TYR A 89 3.57 -6.06 -3.43
CA TYR A 89 3.02 -4.72 -3.19
C TYR A 89 4.10 -3.64 -3.22
N ILE A 90 3.69 -2.43 -3.57
CA ILE A 90 4.50 -1.22 -3.47
C ILE A 90 3.78 -0.28 -2.52
N LEU A 91 4.49 0.19 -1.50
CA LEU A 91 4.04 1.21 -0.56
C LEU A 91 4.76 2.53 -0.83
N LYS A 92 4.01 3.60 -0.81
CA LYS A 92 4.51 4.97 -0.90
C LYS A 92 4.02 5.74 0.33
N PRO A 93 4.87 5.91 1.34
CA PRO A 93 4.52 6.63 2.55
C PRO A 93 4.40 8.14 2.31
N GLN A 94 3.82 8.84 3.28
CA GLN A 94 3.83 10.30 3.33
C GLN A 94 5.28 10.82 3.33
N THR A 95 5.50 11.94 2.67
CA THR A 95 6.80 12.64 2.64
C THR A 95 6.72 13.93 3.47
N GLU A 96 7.85 14.37 4.00
CA GLU A 96 7.93 15.64 4.74
C GLU A 96 7.85 16.87 3.83
N GLU A 97 8.21 16.72 2.54
CA GLU A 97 8.27 17.83 1.59
C GLU A 97 6.90 18.28 1.08
N PHE A 98 5.95 17.34 0.97
CA PHE A 98 4.63 17.60 0.38
C PHE A 98 3.54 16.91 1.19
N ASP A 99 2.62 17.71 1.74
CA ASP A 99 1.47 17.22 2.48
C ASP A 99 0.51 16.43 1.59
N ASN A 100 -0.08 15.37 2.14
CA ASN A 100 -1.14 14.57 1.53
C ASN A 100 -0.77 13.91 0.18
N MET A 101 0.51 13.63 -0.06
CA MET A 101 0.95 12.96 -1.30
C MET A 101 0.25 11.63 -1.56
N PRO A 102 0.10 10.72 -0.57
CA PRO A 102 -0.63 9.48 -0.75
C PRO A 102 -2.09 9.69 -1.19
N GLU A 103 -2.77 10.66 -0.59
CA GLU A 103 -4.18 10.98 -0.90
C GLU A 103 -4.32 11.57 -2.30
N PHE A 104 -3.40 12.43 -2.72
CA PHE A 104 -3.39 12.96 -4.08
C PHE A 104 -3.13 11.87 -5.12
N GLU A 105 -2.25 10.92 -4.83
CA GLU A 105 -1.99 9.79 -5.72
C GLU A 105 -3.24 8.90 -5.85
N ASP A 106 -3.88 8.55 -4.73
CA ASP A 106 -5.13 7.78 -4.74
C ASP A 106 -6.24 8.53 -5.48
N LEU A 107 -6.36 9.84 -5.28
CA LEU A 107 -7.33 10.66 -6.00
C LEU A 107 -7.08 10.65 -7.52
N ALA A 108 -5.85 10.83 -7.95
CA ALA A 108 -5.48 10.80 -9.36
C ALA A 108 -5.82 9.45 -10.01
N MET A 109 -5.53 8.34 -9.31
CA MET A 109 -5.86 7.00 -9.79
C MET A 109 -7.38 6.79 -9.89
N ARG A 110 -8.16 7.27 -8.92
CA ARG A 110 -9.64 7.20 -8.96
C ARG A 110 -10.23 8.04 -10.09
N LEU A 111 -9.68 9.22 -10.34
CA LEU A 111 -10.11 10.05 -11.48
C LEU A 111 -9.81 9.34 -12.82
N ALA A 112 -8.65 8.72 -12.95
CA ALA A 112 -8.31 7.92 -14.13
C ALA A 112 -9.28 6.75 -14.34
N GLU A 113 -9.68 6.04 -13.27
CA GLU A 113 -10.70 4.98 -13.33
C GLU A 113 -12.05 5.51 -13.83
N ILE A 114 -12.49 6.69 -13.33
CA ILE A 114 -13.74 7.34 -13.78
C ILE A 114 -13.67 7.70 -15.27
N MET A 115 -12.49 8.06 -15.76
CA MET A 115 -12.25 8.34 -17.18
C MET A 115 -12.15 7.07 -18.03
N GLY A 116 -12.31 5.87 -17.45
CA GLY A 116 -12.26 4.59 -18.16
C GLY A 116 -10.84 4.05 -18.39
N ILE A 117 -9.82 4.64 -17.76
CA ILE A 117 -8.45 4.14 -17.82
C ILE A 117 -8.33 2.96 -16.87
N ARG A 118 -7.79 1.84 -17.37
CA ARG A 118 -7.53 0.66 -16.52
C ARG A 118 -6.36 0.93 -15.60
N MET A 119 -6.62 0.91 -14.31
CA MET A 119 -5.62 1.14 -13.27
C MET A 119 -5.23 -0.17 -12.57
N VAL A 120 -4.01 -0.18 -11.98
CA VAL A 120 -3.60 -1.24 -11.05
C VAL A 120 -4.46 -1.18 -9.78
N PRO A 121 -4.67 -2.30 -9.08
CA PRO A 121 -5.31 -2.26 -7.76
C PRO A 121 -4.54 -1.33 -6.83
N HIS A 122 -5.23 -0.35 -6.27
CA HIS A 122 -4.63 0.66 -5.39
C HIS A 122 -5.54 0.99 -4.21
N ALA A 123 -4.98 1.53 -3.16
CA ALA A 123 -5.70 1.95 -1.96
C ALA A 123 -4.85 2.88 -1.09
N LEU A 124 -5.47 3.45 -0.07
CA LEU A 124 -4.78 4.02 1.09
C LEU A 124 -4.76 3.01 2.23
N ILE A 125 -3.68 3.01 3.00
CA ILE A 125 -3.55 2.24 4.24
C ILE A 125 -3.07 3.17 5.36
N LYS A 126 -3.55 2.93 6.59
CA LYS A 126 -3.06 3.68 7.75
C LYS A 126 -1.64 3.24 8.10
N MET A 127 -0.78 4.21 8.32
CA MET A 127 0.58 4.01 8.79
C MET A 127 0.88 5.02 9.89
N ASN A 128 0.90 4.59 11.15
CA ASN A 128 0.90 5.47 12.31
C ASN A 128 -0.32 6.43 12.28
N ASP A 129 -0.10 7.74 12.35
CA ASP A 129 -1.14 8.77 12.31
C ASP A 129 -1.40 9.33 10.91
N GLU A 130 -0.76 8.79 9.89
CA GLU A 130 -0.83 9.24 8.51
C GLU A 130 -1.34 8.14 7.57
N TYR A 131 -1.51 8.48 6.30
CA TYR A 131 -1.80 7.52 5.25
C TYR A 131 -0.55 7.22 4.42
N ALA A 132 -0.51 5.99 3.90
CA ALA A 132 0.40 5.61 2.84
C ALA A 132 -0.43 5.12 1.64
N TYR A 133 0.05 5.35 0.42
CA TYR A 133 -0.54 4.80 -0.79
C TYR A 133 0.04 3.41 -1.04
N ILE A 134 -0.81 2.43 -1.32
CA ILE A 134 -0.41 1.05 -1.60
C ILE A 134 -0.96 0.57 -2.93
N THR A 135 -0.13 -0.07 -3.75
CA THR A 135 -0.55 -0.74 -4.98
C THR A 135 -0.17 -2.21 -4.95
N LYS A 136 -1.02 -3.03 -5.59
CA LYS A 136 -0.67 -4.41 -5.90
C LYS A 136 0.11 -4.45 -7.21
N ARG A 137 1.26 -5.13 -7.21
CA ARG A 137 2.02 -5.37 -8.44
C ARG A 137 1.28 -6.35 -9.35
N ILE A 138 1.26 -6.03 -10.64
CA ILE A 138 0.66 -6.87 -11.68
C ILE A 138 1.69 -7.31 -12.73
N ASP A 139 2.91 -6.77 -12.63
CA ASP A 139 4.02 -7.03 -13.55
C ASP A 139 4.79 -8.31 -13.22
N ARG A 140 4.41 -9.01 -12.15
CA ARG A 140 5.09 -10.22 -11.67
C ARG A 140 4.12 -11.24 -11.12
N GLU A 141 4.30 -12.51 -11.48
CA GLU A 141 3.77 -13.64 -10.73
C GLU A 141 4.83 -14.13 -9.75
N ILE A 142 4.47 -14.23 -8.47
CA ILE A 142 5.30 -14.86 -7.46
C ILE A 142 4.95 -16.35 -7.49
N SER A 143 5.79 -17.15 -8.13
CA SER A 143 5.78 -18.60 -7.90
C SER A 143 6.67 -18.91 -6.71
N GLU A 144 6.35 -19.93 -5.95
CA GLU A 144 7.14 -20.35 -4.76
C GLU A 144 8.62 -20.64 -5.05
N LYS A 145 9.05 -20.61 -6.31
CA LYS A 145 10.41 -20.92 -6.74
C LYS A 145 11.13 -19.87 -7.57
N GLU A 146 10.43 -18.97 -8.25
CA GLU A 146 11.05 -17.93 -9.09
C GLU A 146 10.10 -16.76 -9.35
N THR A 147 10.61 -15.53 -9.28
CA THR A 147 9.89 -14.33 -9.72
C THR A 147 9.99 -14.22 -11.24
N LYS A 148 8.89 -14.44 -11.96
CA LYS A 148 8.85 -14.22 -13.41
C LYS A 148 8.43 -12.80 -13.75
N LEU A 149 9.20 -12.14 -14.63
CA LEU A 149 8.85 -10.87 -15.28
C LEU A 149 7.91 -11.15 -16.48
N TYR A 150 6.87 -10.37 -16.60
CA TYR A 150 6.00 -10.30 -17.76
C TYR A 150 6.18 -8.98 -18.49
#